data_4a1db6883d9c2b0e0e37d72561710b4c
#
_entry.id   4a1db6883d9c2b0e0e37d72561710b4c
#
_cell.length_a   1.000
_cell.length_b   1.000
_cell.length_c   1.000
_cell.angle_alpha   90.00
_cell.angle_beta   90.00
_cell.angle_gamma   90.00
#
_symmetry.space_group_name_H-M   'P 1'
#
loop_
_entity.id
_entity.type
_entity.pdbx_description
1 polymer ?
#
loop_
_entity_poly.entity_id
_entity_poly.type
_entity_poly.pdbx_seq_one_letter_code
_entity_poly.pdbx_strand_id
1 'polypeptide(L)'
;MPPSTEPEQLRGPDRPLLRVHDLRVAFDTPAGAVQAVDGVSFTVAAGRTLGLVGESGSGKSVTSLAVMGLHRRARVSGSITLAGEELLGLTDRRFGRLRGRRMAMVFQDPLSALHPAYPVGEQIAEAHRHHFGSARRVARRRAVDMLGEVGIPEPARRAGEYPHQFSGGMRQRAMIAMALSCEPELLVADEPTTALDVTVQAQILELIARLQQQRGLGVLMITHDLGVVARVAHDVLVMYGGRGAEQAPVDALFSSPAHPYTRGLLDSLPRLDDPDDAPLRVIPGSPPSPAEPRTGCPFAPRCPRAAAATAPERARCAGESPRPRDVPGEGRLVACHLPLAAAPAIPHPGPPGVAPVPAEEAR
;
A
#
# COMPACT_ATOMS: atom_id res chain seq x y z
N MET A 1 -12.18 -37.87 19.95
CA MET A 1 -10.90 -37.21 19.73
C MET A 1 -11.05 -35.75 20.10
N PRO A 2 -10.30 -35.20 21.06
CA PRO A 2 -10.34 -33.79 21.40
C PRO A 2 -9.69 -32.97 20.30
N PRO A 3 -10.09 -31.68 20.10
CA PRO A 3 -9.46 -30.81 19.09
C PRO A 3 -8.04 -30.49 19.55
N SER A 4 -7.09 -30.66 18.63
CA SER A 4 -5.69 -30.29 18.80
C SER A 4 -5.59 -28.77 18.99
N THR A 5 -5.30 -28.35 20.18
CA THR A 5 -4.82 -27.01 20.54
C THR A 5 -3.44 -26.81 19.91
N GLU A 6 -3.37 -26.13 18.77
CA GLU A 6 -2.12 -25.54 18.30
C GLU A 6 -1.74 -24.36 19.21
N PRO A 7 -0.47 -24.24 19.55
CA PRO A 7 -0.04 -23.31 20.60
C PRO A 7 -0.09 -21.86 20.15
N GLU A 8 -0.70 -21.05 20.97
CA GLU A 8 -0.78 -19.58 20.97
C GLU A 8 0.60 -18.85 21.04
N GLN A 9 1.69 -19.59 20.86
CA GLN A 9 3.07 -19.13 21.11
C GLN A 9 3.80 -18.49 19.92
N LEU A 10 3.13 -18.04 18.86
CA LEU A 10 3.79 -17.48 17.67
C LEU A 10 3.44 -16.01 17.35
N ARG A 11 3.00 -15.21 18.31
CA ARG A 11 2.83 -13.75 18.19
C ARG A 11 4.04 -13.02 18.77
N GLY A 12 5.22 -13.17 18.14
CA GLY A 12 6.36 -12.32 18.43
C GLY A 12 6.37 -11.06 17.55
N PRO A 13 6.87 -9.90 18.03
CA PRO A 13 6.92 -8.64 17.28
C PRO A 13 7.77 -8.70 16.00
N ASP A 14 8.58 -9.75 15.82
CA ASP A 14 9.52 -9.89 14.69
C ASP A 14 8.99 -10.69 13.50
N ARG A 15 7.75 -11.25 13.57
CA ARG A 15 7.22 -12.02 12.44
C ARG A 15 6.36 -11.14 11.55
N PRO A 16 6.73 -10.95 10.25
CA PRO A 16 5.92 -10.16 9.34
C PRO A 16 4.54 -10.80 9.14
N LEU A 17 3.49 -9.97 9.19
CA LEU A 17 2.13 -10.38 8.87
C LEU A 17 2.01 -10.76 7.38
N LEU A 18 2.49 -9.88 6.49
CA LEU A 18 2.60 -10.14 5.06
C LEU A 18 4.08 -10.17 4.69
N ARG A 19 4.50 -11.22 3.98
CA ARG A 19 5.83 -11.27 3.33
C ARG A 19 5.63 -11.55 1.85
N VAL A 20 6.21 -10.71 1.02
CA VAL A 20 6.33 -10.88 -0.42
C VAL A 20 7.81 -11.06 -0.75
N HIS A 21 8.15 -12.11 -1.51
CA HIS A 21 9.53 -12.41 -1.86
C HIS A 21 9.65 -12.74 -3.34
N ASP A 22 10.56 -12.03 -4.03
CA ASP A 22 10.84 -12.16 -5.48
C ASP A 22 9.58 -12.21 -6.34
N LEU A 23 8.58 -11.38 -6.02
CA LEU A 23 7.31 -11.35 -6.74
C LEU A 23 7.53 -10.92 -8.18
N ARG A 24 7.07 -11.75 -9.11
CA ARG A 24 7.05 -11.47 -10.55
C ARG A 24 5.63 -11.63 -11.07
N VAL A 25 5.18 -10.67 -11.87
CA VAL A 25 3.86 -10.71 -12.50
C VAL A 25 4.01 -10.38 -13.98
N ALA A 26 3.63 -11.31 -14.83
CA ALA A 26 3.66 -11.15 -16.27
C ALA A 26 2.28 -11.41 -16.90
N PHE A 27 1.96 -10.65 -17.93
CA PHE A 27 0.74 -10.78 -18.72
C PHE A 27 1.09 -11.24 -20.12
N ASP A 28 0.40 -12.24 -20.61
CA ASP A 28 0.52 -12.66 -22.01
C ASP A 28 -0.31 -11.72 -22.89
N THR A 29 0.32 -11.07 -23.84
CA THR A 29 -0.31 -10.19 -24.82
C THR A 29 -0.01 -10.68 -26.22
N PRO A 30 -0.80 -10.26 -27.25
CA PRO A 30 -0.49 -10.61 -28.65
C PRO A 30 0.90 -10.19 -29.11
N ALA A 31 1.47 -9.14 -28.48
CA ALA A 31 2.82 -8.63 -28.78
C ALA A 31 3.94 -9.33 -27.96
N GLY A 32 3.60 -10.33 -27.14
CA GLY A 32 4.53 -11.02 -26.25
C GLY A 32 4.21 -10.89 -24.77
N ALA A 33 5.03 -11.46 -23.92
CA ALA A 33 4.87 -11.36 -22.48
C ALA A 33 5.31 -9.99 -21.96
N VAL A 34 4.42 -9.32 -21.21
CA VAL A 34 4.67 -8.02 -20.57
C VAL A 34 4.94 -8.25 -19.09
N GLN A 35 6.16 -7.96 -18.64
CA GLN A 35 6.56 -8.08 -17.22
C GLN A 35 6.18 -6.81 -16.46
N ALA A 36 5.08 -6.84 -15.72
CA ALA A 36 4.58 -5.70 -14.96
C ALA A 36 5.26 -5.54 -13.60
N VAL A 37 5.62 -6.66 -12.94
CA VAL A 37 6.37 -6.69 -11.68
C VAL A 37 7.51 -7.69 -11.82
N ASP A 38 8.73 -7.31 -11.42
CA ASP A 38 9.94 -8.09 -11.66
C ASP A 38 10.85 -8.10 -10.41
N GLY A 39 10.66 -9.10 -9.57
CA GLY A 39 11.52 -9.38 -8.42
C GLY A 39 11.30 -8.45 -7.23
N VAL A 40 10.06 -8.04 -6.95
CA VAL A 40 9.72 -7.18 -5.81
C VAL A 40 9.64 -8.00 -4.53
N SER A 41 10.30 -7.52 -3.48
CA SER A 41 10.28 -8.13 -2.15
C SER A 41 10.01 -7.07 -1.09
N PHE A 42 9.12 -7.36 -0.14
CA PHE A 42 8.82 -6.49 1.00
C PHE A 42 8.08 -7.25 2.11
N THR A 43 7.95 -6.61 3.27
CA THR A 43 7.18 -7.13 4.38
C THR A 43 6.26 -6.06 4.96
N VAL A 44 5.12 -6.49 5.52
CA VAL A 44 4.25 -5.65 6.35
C VAL A 44 4.11 -6.32 7.70
N ALA A 45 4.45 -5.63 8.77
CA ALA A 45 4.24 -6.12 10.12
C ALA A 45 2.81 -5.81 10.60
N ALA A 46 2.32 -6.59 11.57
CA ALA A 46 1.07 -6.27 12.27
C ALA A 46 1.19 -4.89 12.94
N GLY A 47 0.13 -4.09 12.86
CA GLY A 47 0.14 -2.75 13.44
C GLY A 47 1.05 -1.73 12.73
N ARG A 48 1.57 -2.03 11.54
CA ARG A 48 2.42 -1.10 10.76
C ARG A 48 1.86 -0.87 9.36
N THR A 49 2.20 0.27 8.80
CA THR A 49 1.84 0.65 7.44
C THR A 49 3.10 0.67 6.57
N LEU A 50 3.10 -0.10 5.47
CA LEU A 50 4.04 0.04 4.37
C LEU A 50 3.42 0.88 3.26
N GLY A 51 4.06 2.00 2.92
CA GLY A 51 3.73 2.80 1.74
C GLY A 51 4.40 2.23 0.49
N LEU A 52 3.62 1.95 -0.55
CA LEU A 52 4.10 1.52 -1.86
C LEU A 52 3.91 2.67 -2.85
N VAL A 53 5.00 3.32 -3.25
CA VAL A 53 4.96 4.55 -4.06
C VAL A 53 5.70 4.43 -5.37
N GLY A 54 5.41 5.34 -6.31
CA GLY A 54 6.07 5.44 -7.62
C GLY A 54 5.16 6.03 -8.68
N GLU A 55 5.70 6.34 -9.86
CA GLU A 55 4.93 6.85 -11.00
C GLU A 55 3.84 5.88 -11.46
N SER A 56 2.88 6.38 -12.25
CA SER A 56 1.90 5.53 -12.94
C SER A 56 2.61 4.48 -13.80
N GLY A 57 2.10 3.25 -13.84
CA GLY A 57 2.73 2.15 -14.57
C GLY A 57 3.95 1.51 -13.88
N SER A 58 4.33 1.93 -12.66
CA SER A 58 5.46 1.32 -11.93
C SER A 58 5.18 -0.09 -11.38
N GLY A 59 3.94 -0.60 -11.48
CA GLY A 59 3.56 -1.95 -11.04
C GLY A 59 2.87 -2.02 -9.68
N LYS A 60 2.56 -0.90 -9.01
CA LYS A 60 1.97 -0.85 -7.66
C LYS A 60 0.63 -1.59 -7.55
N SER A 61 -0.37 -1.20 -8.37
CA SER A 61 -1.69 -1.84 -8.34
C SER A 61 -1.65 -3.29 -8.82
N VAL A 62 -0.71 -3.63 -9.72
CA VAL A 62 -0.47 -5.03 -10.11
C VAL A 62 0.04 -5.83 -8.90
N THR A 63 0.94 -5.26 -8.11
CA THR A 63 1.45 -5.89 -6.87
C THR A 63 0.33 -6.09 -5.86
N SER A 64 -0.53 -5.07 -5.61
CA SER A 64 -1.65 -5.18 -4.68
C SER A 64 -2.65 -6.26 -5.08
N LEU A 65 -3.01 -6.30 -6.35
CA LEU A 65 -3.92 -7.31 -6.89
C LEU A 65 -3.31 -8.72 -6.88
N ALA A 66 -1.97 -8.85 -7.03
CA ALA A 66 -1.29 -10.13 -6.88
C ALA A 66 -1.34 -10.63 -5.43
N VAL A 67 -1.10 -9.75 -4.44
CA VAL A 67 -1.27 -10.07 -3.01
C VAL A 67 -2.69 -10.54 -2.73
N MET A 68 -3.70 -9.91 -3.32
CA MET A 68 -5.11 -10.28 -3.16
C MET A 68 -5.53 -11.49 -4.00
N GLY A 69 -4.64 -12.05 -4.85
CA GLY A 69 -4.97 -13.17 -5.74
C GLY A 69 -6.07 -12.83 -6.76
N LEU A 70 -6.11 -11.57 -7.24
CA LEU A 70 -7.14 -11.07 -8.16
C LEU A 70 -6.72 -11.08 -9.64
N HIS A 71 -5.48 -11.45 -9.93
CA HIS A 71 -4.96 -11.57 -11.30
C HIS A 71 -5.25 -12.96 -11.92
N ARG A 72 -6.41 -13.15 -12.51
CA ARG A 72 -6.80 -14.44 -13.12
C ARG A 72 -6.04 -14.78 -14.42
N ARG A 73 -5.51 -13.80 -15.12
CA ARG A 73 -4.85 -13.95 -16.44
C ARG A 73 -3.35 -13.64 -16.42
N ALA A 74 -2.78 -13.40 -15.25
CA ALA A 74 -1.36 -13.15 -15.12
C ALA A 74 -0.61 -14.40 -14.68
N ARG A 75 0.62 -14.55 -15.13
CA ARG A 75 1.57 -15.49 -14.56
C ARG A 75 2.21 -14.83 -13.35
N VAL A 76 1.94 -15.36 -12.18
CA VAL A 76 2.47 -14.88 -10.90
C VAL A 76 3.44 -15.90 -10.35
N SER A 77 4.64 -15.47 -9.98
CA SER A 77 5.68 -16.31 -9.37
C SER A 77 6.40 -15.56 -8.24
N GLY A 78 7.19 -16.28 -7.47
CA GLY A 78 7.79 -15.84 -6.22
C GLY A 78 7.10 -16.48 -5.03
N SER A 79 6.97 -15.76 -3.90
CA SER A 79 6.24 -16.22 -2.71
C SER A 79 5.49 -15.05 -2.09
N ILE A 80 4.25 -15.30 -1.65
CA ILE A 80 3.43 -14.36 -0.89
C ILE A 80 2.88 -15.10 0.31
N THR A 81 3.33 -14.78 1.52
CA THR A 81 2.82 -15.41 2.74
C THR A 81 2.05 -14.42 3.61
N LEU A 82 0.90 -14.85 4.13
CA LEU A 82 0.10 -14.12 5.13
C LEU A 82 0.13 -14.88 6.45
N ALA A 83 0.72 -14.29 7.48
CA ALA A 83 0.96 -14.91 8.79
C ALA A 83 1.61 -16.33 8.67
N GLY A 84 2.48 -16.49 7.67
CA GLY A 84 3.20 -17.74 7.38
C GLY A 84 2.47 -18.73 6.46
N GLU A 85 1.23 -18.47 6.07
CA GLU A 85 0.51 -19.27 5.05
C GLU A 85 0.87 -18.78 3.65
N GLU A 86 1.37 -19.68 2.78
CA GLU A 86 1.67 -19.35 1.37
C GLU A 86 0.35 -19.15 0.59
N LEU A 87 0.26 -18.03 -0.11
CA LEU A 87 -0.92 -17.65 -0.87
C LEU A 87 -0.84 -18.07 -2.34
N LEU A 88 0.36 -18.09 -2.93
CA LEU A 88 0.51 -18.50 -4.32
C LEU A 88 0.19 -19.98 -4.48
N GLY A 89 -0.55 -20.32 -5.54
CA GLY A 89 -1.04 -21.68 -5.78
C GLY A 89 -2.30 -22.06 -5.02
N LEU A 90 -2.86 -21.17 -4.18
CA LEU A 90 -4.18 -21.42 -3.58
C LEU A 90 -5.27 -21.42 -4.64
N THR A 91 -6.23 -22.32 -4.48
CA THR A 91 -7.45 -22.30 -5.30
C THR A 91 -8.30 -21.07 -5.00
N ASP A 92 -9.11 -20.62 -5.98
CA ASP A 92 -10.04 -19.49 -5.79
C ASP A 92 -10.94 -19.67 -4.55
N ARG A 93 -11.35 -20.91 -4.25
CA ARG A 93 -12.15 -21.24 -3.08
C ARG A 93 -11.41 -21.00 -1.77
N ARG A 94 -10.11 -21.34 -1.70
CA ARG A 94 -9.27 -21.05 -0.50
C ARG A 94 -9.01 -19.56 -0.37
N PHE A 95 -8.66 -18.88 -1.44
CA PHE A 95 -8.52 -17.43 -1.45
C PHE A 95 -9.81 -16.72 -1.01
N GLY A 96 -10.99 -17.16 -1.48
CA GLY A 96 -12.28 -16.60 -1.09
C GLY A 96 -12.56 -16.68 0.42
N ARG A 97 -11.96 -17.65 1.13
CA ARG A 97 -12.07 -17.73 2.60
C ARG A 97 -11.14 -16.76 3.33
N LEU A 98 -10.02 -16.35 2.69
CA LEU A 98 -9.06 -15.41 3.26
C LEU A 98 -9.50 -13.97 2.99
N ARG A 99 -9.96 -13.67 1.77
CA ARG A 99 -10.49 -12.35 1.41
C ARG A 99 -11.69 -12.02 2.28
N GLY A 100 -11.72 -10.81 2.80
CA GLY A 100 -12.70 -10.31 3.77
C GLY A 100 -12.39 -10.70 5.21
N ARG A 101 -12.02 -11.95 5.49
CA ARG A 101 -11.83 -12.45 6.85
C ARG A 101 -10.41 -12.23 7.41
N ARG A 102 -9.38 -12.40 6.59
CA ARG A 102 -7.99 -12.22 7.02
C ARG A 102 -7.29 -11.08 6.31
N MET A 103 -7.70 -10.80 5.09
CA MET A 103 -7.18 -9.72 4.26
C MET A 103 -8.33 -9.05 3.54
N ALA A 104 -8.32 -7.71 3.48
CA ALA A 104 -9.34 -6.95 2.79
C ALA A 104 -8.69 -5.89 1.89
N MET A 105 -9.46 -5.40 0.91
CA MET A 105 -8.99 -4.37 -0.03
C MET A 105 -9.95 -3.20 -0.07
N VAL A 106 -9.40 -2.01 -0.06
CA VAL A 106 -10.05 -0.75 -0.41
C VAL A 106 -9.56 -0.37 -1.80
N PHE A 107 -10.50 -0.28 -2.75
CA PHE A 107 -10.20 0.03 -4.14
C PHE A 107 -10.12 1.53 -4.38
N GLN A 108 -9.50 1.93 -5.48
CA GLN A 108 -9.33 3.32 -5.89
C GLN A 108 -10.67 4.04 -6.12
N ASP A 109 -11.65 3.36 -6.74
CA ASP A 109 -12.96 3.93 -7.04
C ASP A 109 -14.06 3.25 -6.20
N PRO A 110 -14.68 3.97 -5.24
CA PRO A 110 -15.78 3.42 -4.45
C PRO A 110 -17.05 3.14 -5.26
N LEU A 111 -17.24 3.78 -6.42
CA LEU A 111 -18.39 3.51 -7.28
C LEU A 111 -18.31 2.14 -7.96
N SER A 112 -17.11 1.68 -8.25
CA SER A 112 -16.91 0.33 -8.78
C SER A 112 -17.00 -0.75 -7.71
N ALA A 113 -16.77 -0.40 -6.44
CA ALA A 113 -16.79 -1.32 -5.31
C ALA A 113 -18.18 -1.51 -4.69
N LEU A 114 -19.03 -0.46 -4.74
CA LEU A 114 -20.39 -0.48 -4.18
C LEU A 114 -21.40 -0.72 -5.29
N HIS A 115 -22.25 -1.74 -5.14
CA HIS A 115 -23.30 -2.05 -6.10
C HIS A 115 -24.43 -1.00 -6.02
N PRO A 116 -24.78 -0.31 -7.13
CA PRO A 116 -25.71 0.84 -7.10
C PRO A 116 -27.15 0.48 -6.74
N ALA A 117 -27.59 -0.75 -6.99
CA ALA A 117 -28.97 -1.21 -6.80
C ALA A 117 -29.25 -1.80 -5.41
N TYR A 118 -28.27 -1.85 -4.50
CA TYR A 118 -28.46 -2.37 -3.14
C TYR A 118 -28.14 -1.31 -2.09
N PRO A 119 -28.90 -1.25 -0.99
CA PRO A 119 -28.57 -0.39 0.16
C PRO A 119 -27.18 -0.67 0.70
N VAL A 120 -26.48 0.37 1.15
CA VAL A 120 -25.10 0.26 1.64
C VAL A 120 -25.00 -0.71 2.83
N GLY A 121 -25.94 -0.63 3.78
CA GLY A 121 -25.94 -1.53 4.94
C GLY A 121 -26.17 -3.00 4.59
N GLU A 122 -26.95 -3.32 3.53
CA GLU A 122 -27.12 -4.70 3.09
C GLU A 122 -25.84 -5.26 2.47
N GLN A 123 -25.05 -4.46 1.74
CA GLN A 123 -23.77 -4.86 1.15
C GLN A 123 -22.73 -5.17 2.24
N ILE A 124 -22.65 -4.34 3.28
CA ILE A 124 -21.77 -4.59 4.43
C ILE A 124 -22.24 -5.83 5.21
N ALA A 125 -23.56 -5.97 5.43
CA ALA A 125 -24.13 -7.11 6.11
C ALA A 125 -23.95 -8.42 5.33
N GLU A 126 -23.99 -8.38 3.99
CA GLU A 126 -23.75 -9.54 3.13
C GLU A 126 -22.33 -10.07 3.31
N ALA A 127 -21.31 -9.20 3.30
CA ALA A 127 -19.92 -9.58 3.56
C ALA A 127 -19.79 -10.33 4.89
N HIS A 128 -20.35 -9.79 5.97
CA HIS A 128 -20.32 -10.42 7.27
C HIS A 128 -21.08 -11.78 7.31
N ARG A 129 -22.25 -11.86 6.66
CA ARG A 129 -23.02 -13.12 6.57
C ARG A 129 -22.28 -14.19 5.78
N HIS A 130 -21.65 -13.82 4.67
CA HIS A 130 -20.90 -14.73 3.83
C HIS A 130 -19.75 -15.41 4.61
N HIS A 131 -19.03 -14.65 5.42
CA HIS A 131 -17.85 -15.16 6.14
C HIS A 131 -18.16 -15.84 7.49
N PHE A 132 -19.22 -15.42 8.17
CA PHE A 132 -19.52 -15.89 9.52
C PHE A 132 -20.85 -16.70 9.63
N GLY A 133 -21.62 -16.78 8.54
CA GLY A 133 -22.93 -17.45 8.58
C GLY A 133 -23.94 -16.75 9.52
N SER A 134 -23.73 -15.49 9.84
CA SER A 134 -24.50 -14.76 10.85
C SER A 134 -25.97 -14.61 10.45
N ALA A 135 -26.87 -14.63 11.45
CA ALA A 135 -28.26 -14.27 11.25
C ALA A 135 -28.40 -12.85 10.68
N ARG A 136 -29.39 -12.61 9.81
CA ARG A 136 -29.59 -11.35 9.10
C ARG A 136 -29.63 -10.14 10.06
N ARG A 137 -30.27 -10.29 11.23
CA ARG A 137 -30.36 -9.22 12.24
C ARG A 137 -28.99 -8.86 12.81
N VAL A 138 -28.14 -9.86 13.09
CA VAL A 138 -26.79 -9.65 13.62
C VAL A 138 -25.91 -8.93 12.60
N ALA A 139 -25.92 -9.40 11.35
CA ALA A 139 -25.15 -8.79 10.28
C ALA A 139 -25.58 -7.35 9.97
N ARG A 140 -26.90 -7.05 10.00
CA ARG A 140 -27.39 -5.67 9.84
C ARG A 140 -26.95 -4.76 10.98
N ARG A 141 -27.00 -5.26 12.22
CA ARG A 141 -26.47 -4.48 13.35
C ARG A 141 -24.99 -4.20 13.17
N ARG A 142 -24.19 -5.22 12.80
CA ARG A 142 -22.77 -5.03 12.51
C ARG A 142 -22.54 -3.98 11.42
N ALA A 143 -23.34 -3.96 10.35
CA ALA A 143 -23.24 -2.96 9.30
C ALA A 143 -23.48 -1.53 9.82
N VAL A 144 -24.48 -1.33 10.68
CA VAL A 144 -24.76 -0.04 11.32
C VAL A 144 -23.61 0.38 12.24
N ASP A 145 -23.10 -0.54 13.06
CA ASP A 145 -21.97 -0.29 13.95
C ASP A 145 -20.74 0.13 13.16
N MET A 146 -20.44 -0.57 12.05
CA MET A 146 -19.31 -0.24 11.17
C MET A 146 -19.46 1.12 10.49
N LEU A 147 -20.65 1.48 10.02
CA LEU A 147 -20.92 2.81 9.47
C LEU A 147 -20.68 3.91 10.51
N GLY A 148 -21.06 3.66 11.76
CA GLY A 148 -20.77 4.58 12.88
C GLY A 148 -19.28 4.69 13.15
N GLU A 149 -18.54 3.56 13.17
CA GLU A 149 -17.11 3.52 13.44
C GLU A 149 -16.28 4.29 12.41
N VAL A 150 -16.69 4.26 11.12
CA VAL A 150 -16.07 5.07 10.07
C VAL A 150 -16.55 6.53 10.04
N GLY A 151 -17.41 6.93 10.98
CA GLY A 151 -17.86 8.31 11.15
C GLY A 151 -18.95 8.74 10.16
N ILE A 152 -19.80 7.83 9.69
CA ILE A 152 -21.01 8.19 8.94
C ILE A 152 -22.09 8.64 9.92
N PRO A 153 -22.64 9.86 9.80
CA PRO A 153 -23.70 10.36 10.67
C PRO A 153 -25.00 9.58 10.48
N GLU A 154 -25.79 9.42 11.52
CA GLU A 154 -27.07 8.68 11.50
C GLU A 154 -26.96 7.28 10.85
N PRO A 155 -26.03 6.41 11.32
CA PRO A 155 -25.66 5.19 10.60
C PRO A 155 -26.83 4.23 10.42
N ALA A 156 -27.79 4.18 11.36
CA ALA A 156 -28.99 3.34 11.25
C ALA A 156 -29.90 3.77 10.08
N ARG A 157 -30.07 5.06 9.85
CA ARG A 157 -30.83 5.59 8.72
C ARG A 157 -30.07 5.39 7.41
N ARG A 158 -28.78 5.78 7.41
CA ARG A 158 -27.90 5.71 6.23
C ARG A 158 -27.69 4.29 5.72
N ALA A 159 -27.72 3.29 6.60
CA ALA A 159 -27.63 1.88 6.20
C ALA A 159 -28.73 1.46 5.20
N GLY A 160 -29.90 2.12 5.22
CA GLY A 160 -31.00 1.89 4.28
C GLY A 160 -30.88 2.65 2.95
N GLU A 161 -29.92 3.54 2.82
CA GLU A 161 -29.74 4.38 1.63
C GLU A 161 -28.80 3.70 0.61
N TYR A 162 -28.91 4.15 -0.65
CA TYR A 162 -28.14 3.62 -1.77
C TYR A 162 -26.86 4.43 -2.00
N PRO A 163 -25.84 3.85 -2.66
CA PRO A 163 -24.56 4.55 -2.90
C PRO A 163 -24.67 5.92 -3.57
N HIS A 164 -25.63 6.10 -4.47
CA HIS A 164 -25.84 7.38 -5.15
C HIS A 164 -26.35 8.50 -4.23
N GLN A 165 -26.90 8.17 -3.05
CA GLN A 165 -27.35 9.12 -2.02
C GLN A 165 -26.21 9.57 -1.09
N PHE A 166 -25.02 8.97 -1.22
CA PHE A 166 -23.83 9.28 -0.43
C PHE A 166 -22.94 10.29 -1.18
N SER A 167 -22.30 11.20 -0.45
CA SER A 167 -21.20 12.00 -0.99
C SER A 167 -19.98 11.13 -1.32
N GLY A 168 -18.99 11.64 -2.07
CA GLY A 168 -17.75 10.93 -2.38
C GLY A 168 -17.04 10.41 -1.13
N GLY A 169 -16.82 11.26 -0.13
CA GLY A 169 -16.21 10.88 1.14
C GLY A 169 -17.04 9.87 1.94
N MET A 170 -18.38 9.95 1.89
CA MET A 170 -19.25 8.95 2.54
C MET A 170 -19.18 7.60 1.83
N ARG A 171 -19.10 7.55 0.51
CA ARG A 171 -18.90 6.30 -0.25
C ARG A 171 -17.57 5.65 0.09
N GLN A 172 -16.51 6.46 0.20
CA GLN A 172 -15.20 5.98 0.61
C GLN A 172 -15.23 5.39 2.03
N ARG A 173 -15.84 6.09 2.99
CA ARG A 173 -16.03 5.57 4.35
C ARG A 173 -16.86 4.29 4.38
N ALA A 174 -17.92 4.19 3.57
CA ALA A 174 -18.73 2.99 3.45
C ALA A 174 -17.95 1.80 2.87
N MET A 175 -17.10 2.02 1.87
CA MET A 175 -16.20 1.01 1.33
C MET A 175 -15.19 0.53 2.39
N ILE A 176 -14.62 1.43 3.18
CA ILE A 176 -13.75 1.08 4.30
C ILE A 176 -14.53 0.28 5.36
N ALA A 177 -15.77 0.68 5.70
CA ALA A 177 -16.64 -0.07 6.61
C ALA A 177 -16.89 -1.49 6.12
N MET A 178 -17.16 -1.66 4.81
CA MET A 178 -17.34 -2.96 4.19
C MET A 178 -16.07 -3.81 4.26
N ALA A 179 -14.91 -3.25 3.91
CA ALA A 179 -13.63 -3.93 3.97
C ALA A 179 -13.29 -4.41 5.40
N LEU A 180 -13.58 -3.60 6.41
CA LEU A 180 -13.25 -3.88 7.82
C LEU A 180 -14.36 -4.60 8.59
N SER A 181 -15.51 -4.88 7.98
CA SER A 181 -16.68 -5.50 8.65
C SER A 181 -16.39 -6.89 9.22
N CYS A 182 -15.46 -7.61 8.63
CA CYS A 182 -15.04 -8.95 9.04
C CYS A 182 -13.73 -8.97 9.85
N GLU A 183 -13.23 -7.80 10.29
CA GLU A 183 -12.04 -7.65 11.14
C GLU A 183 -10.79 -8.32 10.56
N PRO A 184 -10.37 -7.94 9.34
CA PRO A 184 -9.19 -8.52 8.72
C PRO A 184 -7.91 -8.15 9.48
N GLU A 185 -6.87 -8.97 9.32
CA GLU A 185 -5.53 -8.73 9.86
C GLU A 185 -4.72 -7.77 8.96
N LEU A 186 -4.98 -7.82 7.63
CA LEU A 186 -4.31 -7.01 6.61
C LEU A 186 -5.32 -6.19 5.81
N LEU A 187 -5.04 -4.90 5.65
CA LEU A 187 -5.73 -4.00 4.73
C LEU A 187 -4.79 -3.62 3.58
N VAL A 188 -5.22 -3.89 2.36
CA VAL A 188 -4.60 -3.37 1.14
C VAL A 188 -5.41 -2.17 0.67
N ALA A 189 -4.85 -0.97 0.71
CA ALA A 189 -5.51 0.27 0.31
C ALA A 189 -4.87 0.79 -0.98
N ASP A 190 -5.56 0.62 -2.11
CA ASP A 190 -5.08 1.04 -3.43
C ASP A 190 -5.65 2.41 -3.76
N GLU A 191 -4.81 3.43 -3.62
CA GLU A 191 -5.14 4.84 -3.82
C GLU A 191 -6.45 5.29 -3.13
N PRO A 192 -6.60 5.07 -1.81
CA PRO A 192 -7.88 5.20 -1.12
C PRO A 192 -8.39 6.63 -1.02
N THR A 193 -7.64 7.62 -1.49
CA THR A 193 -8.00 9.06 -1.40
C THR A 193 -8.00 9.76 -2.75
N THR A 194 -7.78 9.03 -3.84
CA THR A 194 -7.82 9.60 -5.20
C THR A 194 -9.21 10.19 -5.50
N ALA A 195 -9.24 11.35 -6.13
CA ALA A 195 -10.45 12.12 -6.47
C ALA A 195 -11.25 12.66 -5.27
N LEU A 196 -10.66 12.74 -4.09
CA LEU A 196 -11.23 13.43 -2.93
C LEU A 196 -10.57 14.80 -2.75
N ASP A 197 -11.31 15.76 -2.20
CA ASP A 197 -10.71 17.02 -1.76
C ASP A 197 -9.74 16.82 -0.60
N VAL A 198 -8.80 17.77 -0.41
CA VAL A 198 -7.70 17.67 0.56
C VAL A 198 -8.21 17.44 1.99
N THR A 199 -9.33 18.06 2.36
CA THR A 199 -9.90 17.93 3.70
C THR A 199 -10.46 16.52 3.93
N VAL A 200 -11.23 15.99 2.99
CA VAL A 200 -11.78 14.63 3.04
C VAL A 200 -10.65 13.60 2.96
N GLN A 201 -9.65 13.83 2.10
CA GLN A 201 -8.45 12.98 2.04
C GLN A 201 -7.77 12.87 3.42
N ALA A 202 -7.51 14.01 4.09
CA ALA A 202 -6.92 14.01 5.41
C ALA A 202 -7.74 13.21 6.43
N GLN A 203 -9.07 13.37 6.43
CA GLN A 203 -9.98 12.63 7.31
C GLN A 203 -10.00 11.12 7.06
N ILE A 204 -9.91 10.68 5.79
CA ILE A 204 -9.84 9.25 5.44
C ILE A 204 -8.52 8.63 5.88
N LEU A 205 -7.41 9.34 5.72
CA LEU A 205 -6.09 8.87 6.17
C LEU A 205 -6.02 8.75 7.69
N GLU A 206 -6.56 9.74 8.40
CA GLU A 206 -6.66 9.70 9.86
C GLU A 206 -7.58 8.58 10.36
N LEU A 207 -8.69 8.32 9.67
CA LEU A 207 -9.55 7.18 9.95
C LEU A 207 -8.79 5.85 9.80
N ILE A 208 -8.06 5.65 8.69
CA ILE A 208 -7.27 4.42 8.46
C ILE A 208 -6.19 4.28 9.54
N ALA A 209 -5.45 5.34 9.87
CA ALA A 209 -4.42 5.33 10.89
C ALA A 209 -4.98 4.99 12.29
N ARG A 210 -6.12 5.59 12.66
CA ARG A 210 -6.81 5.28 13.92
C ARG A 210 -7.24 3.81 13.99
N LEU A 211 -7.87 3.28 12.93
CA LEU A 211 -8.31 1.89 12.89
C LEU A 211 -7.13 0.91 12.87
N GLN A 212 -6.04 1.27 12.22
CA GLN A 212 -4.79 0.53 12.21
C GLN A 212 -4.23 0.38 13.63
N GLN A 213 -4.15 1.48 14.39
CA GLN A 213 -3.66 1.47 15.77
C GLN A 213 -4.59 0.70 16.71
N GLN A 214 -5.90 0.94 16.64
CA GLN A 214 -6.88 0.31 17.52
C GLN A 214 -6.99 -1.21 17.34
N ARG A 215 -6.77 -1.72 16.11
CA ARG A 215 -6.97 -3.14 15.78
C ARG A 215 -5.67 -3.91 15.57
N GLY A 216 -4.51 -3.24 15.62
CA GLY A 216 -3.24 -3.85 15.26
C GLY A 216 -3.18 -4.28 13.78
N LEU A 217 -3.92 -3.57 12.92
CA LEU A 217 -4.07 -3.89 11.50
C LEU A 217 -2.77 -3.63 10.75
N GLY A 218 -2.26 -4.61 9.98
CA GLY A 218 -1.22 -4.35 8.98
C GLY A 218 -1.81 -3.64 7.77
N VAL A 219 -1.15 -2.61 7.26
CA VAL A 219 -1.65 -1.83 6.11
C VAL A 219 -0.61 -1.81 5.00
N LEU A 220 -1.00 -2.22 3.78
CA LEU A 220 -0.27 -1.96 2.55
C LEU A 220 -0.98 -0.79 1.83
N MET A 221 -0.38 0.40 1.90
CA MET A 221 -0.91 1.64 1.33
C MET A 221 -0.26 1.90 -0.02
N ILE A 222 -1.03 1.84 -1.09
CA ILE A 222 -0.56 2.18 -2.44
C ILE A 222 -1.00 3.61 -2.75
N THR A 223 -0.07 4.44 -3.16
CA THR A 223 -0.35 5.81 -3.59
C THR A 223 0.76 6.35 -4.48
N HIS A 224 0.46 7.37 -5.27
CA HIS A 224 1.46 8.19 -5.97
C HIS A 224 1.78 9.49 -5.19
N ASP A 225 1.05 9.76 -4.12
CA ASP A 225 1.21 10.98 -3.30
C ASP A 225 2.16 10.70 -2.12
N LEU A 226 3.37 11.29 -2.18
CA LEU A 226 4.37 11.19 -1.13
C LEU A 226 3.94 11.91 0.15
N GLY A 227 3.10 12.95 0.06
CA GLY A 227 2.54 13.63 1.23
C GLY A 227 1.62 12.71 2.05
N VAL A 228 0.85 11.85 1.38
CA VAL A 228 0.05 10.80 2.02
C VAL A 228 0.96 9.85 2.79
N VAL A 229 2.03 9.38 2.13
CA VAL A 229 2.97 8.42 2.73
C VAL A 229 3.67 9.01 3.95
N ALA A 230 4.13 10.25 3.86
CA ALA A 230 4.77 10.95 4.98
C ALA A 230 3.89 11.00 6.24
N ARG A 231 2.56 11.00 6.08
CA ARG A 231 1.61 11.11 7.21
C ARG A 231 1.27 9.77 7.86
N VAL A 232 1.24 8.67 7.08
CA VAL A 232 0.64 7.41 7.57
C VAL A 232 1.57 6.20 7.49
N ALA A 233 2.64 6.26 6.69
CA ALA A 233 3.55 5.13 6.53
C ALA A 233 4.61 5.09 7.64
N HIS A 234 5.00 3.87 8.01
CA HIS A 234 6.15 3.61 8.88
C HIS A 234 7.39 3.30 8.02
N ASP A 235 7.17 2.54 6.97
CA ASP A 235 8.18 2.16 6.00
C ASP A 235 7.66 2.45 4.59
N VAL A 236 8.56 2.69 3.65
CA VAL A 236 8.21 3.03 2.26
C VAL A 236 9.00 2.16 1.31
N LEU A 237 8.34 1.59 0.32
CA LEU A 237 8.95 0.97 -0.85
C LEU A 237 8.65 1.82 -2.08
N VAL A 238 9.69 2.37 -2.69
CA VAL A 238 9.62 3.12 -3.95
C VAL A 238 9.77 2.15 -5.11
N MET A 239 8.78 2.11 -6.00
CA MET A 239 8.79 1.26 -7.20
C MET A 239 9.02 2.08 -8.47
N TYR A 240 9.88 1.57 -9.33
CA TYR A 240 10.10 2.12 -10.67
C TYR A 240 10.21 0.99 -11.70
N GLY A 241 9.45 1.11 -12.79
CA GLY A 241 9.55 0.15 -13.88
C GLY A 241 9.33 -1.31 -13.46
N GLY A 242 8.42 -1.61 -12.53
CA GLY A 242 8.10 -2.95 -12.04
C GLY A 242 9.08 -3.51 -11.00
N ARG A 243 10.05 -2.73 -10.54
CA ARG A 243 11.06 -3.15 -9.55
C ARG A 243 11.08 -2.21 -8.34
N GLY A 244 11.53 -2.73 -7.20
CA GLY A 244 11.85 -1.89 -6.05
C GLY A 244 13.13 -1.10 -6.30
N ALA A 245 13.07 0.21 -6.19
CA ALA A 245 14.22 1.12 -6.30
C ALA A 245 14.87 1.37 -4.94
N GLU A 246 14.06 1.70 -3.94
CA GLU A 246 14.50 1.96 -2.58
C GLU A 246 13.43 1.55 -1.58
N GLN A 247 13.82 0.95 -0.46
CA GLN A 247 12.98 0.69 0.69
C GLN A 247 13.66 1.23 1.94
N ALA A 248 12.94 2.00 2.74
CA ALA A 248 13.49 2.60 3.96
C ALA A 248 12.37 2.95 4.96
N PRO A 249 12.70 3.17 6.24
CA PRO A 249 11.84 3.91 7.16
C PRO A 249 11.47 5.27 6.56
N VAL A 250 10.24 5.74 6.80
CA VAL A 250 9.73 6.97 6.19
C VAL A 250 10.65 8.16 6.44
N ASP A 251 11.11 8.38 7.67
CA ASP A 251 11.99 9.49 8.02
C ASP A 251 13.32 9.46 7.27
N ALA A 252 13.92 8.27 7.14
CA ALA A 252 15.17 8.08 6.42
C ALA A 252 14.99 8.33 4.92
N LEU A 253 13.87 7.91 4.32
CA LEU A 253 13.60 8.12 2.91
C LEU A 253 13.42 9.60 2.58
N PHE A 254 12.70 10.35 3.42
CA PHE A 254 12.45 11.78 3.18
C PHE A 254 13.65 12.65 3.48
N SER A 255 14.41 12.38 4.55
CA SER A 255 15.56 13.18 4.93
C SER A 255 16.79 12.93 4.05
N SER A 256 17.03 11.67 3.68
CA SER A 256 18.27 11.25 2.99
C SER A 256 18.01 10.15 1.96
N PRO A 257 17.24 10.40 0.87
CA PRO A 257 17.00 9.40 -0.17
C PRO A 257 18.31 8.96 -0.82
N ALA A 258 18.49 7.66 -0.98
CA ALA A 258 19.71 7.08 -1.55
C ALA A 258 19.58 6.74 -3.04
N HIS A 259 18.38 6.49 -3.55
CA HIS A 259 18.17 6.24 -4.96
C HIS A 259 17.93 7.55 -5.72
N PRO A 260 18.58 7.81 -6.86
CA PRO A 260 18.37 9.05 -7.64
C PRO A 260 16.93 9.28 -8.09
N TYR A 261 16.16 8.23 -8.32
CA TYR A 261 14.73 8.33 -8.63
C TYR A 261 13.92 8.82 -7.41
N THR A 262 14.19 8.28 -6.22
CA THR A 262 13.54 8.73 -4.96
C THR A 262 13.82 10.21 -4.72
N ARG A 263 15.07 10.65 -4.93
CA ARG A 263 15.45 12.07 -4.85
C ARG A 263 14.64 12.90 -5.86
N GLY A 264 14.55 12.45 -7.12
CA GLY A 264 13.79 13.16 -8.15
C GLY A 264 12.30 13.29 -7.82
N LEU A 265 11.69 12.24 -7.22
CA LEU A 265 10.31 12.29 -6.75
C LEU A 265 10.12 13.32 -5.62
N LEU A 266 11.04 13.34 -4.64
CA LEU A 266 10.99 14.29 -3.53
C LEU A 266 11.26 15.72 -3.99
N ASP A 267 12.18 15.92 -4.92
CA ASP A 267 12.50 17.23 -5.48
C ASP A 267 11.36 17.78 -6.36
N SER A 268 10.46 16.93 -6.88
CA SER A 268 9.28 17.35 -7.62
C SER A 268 8.12 17.83 -6.74
N LEU A 269 8.20 17.65 -5.42
CA LEU A 269 7.20 18.18 -4.49
C LEU A 269 7.37 19.70 -4.35
N PRO A 270 6.28 20.49 -4.44
CA PRO A 270 6.33 21.91 -4.13
C PRO A 270 6.80 22.12 -2.68
N ARG A 271 7.70 23.07 -2.48
CA ARG A 271 8.15 23.45 -1.13
C ARG A 271 7.53 24.80 -0.75
N LEU A 272 7.24 24.97 0.54
CA LEU A 272 6.70 26.23 1.05
C LEU A 272 7.65 27.42 0.84
N ASP A 273 8.94 27.15 0.70
CA ASP A 273 9.99 28.15 0.51
C ASP A 273 10.31 28.40 -0.99
N ASP A 274 9.66 27.67 -1.91
CA ASP A 274 9.85 27.90 -3.35
C ASP A 274 9.17 29.23 -3.73
N PRO A 275 9.81 30.10 -4.55
CA PRO A 275 9.16 31.27 -5.11
C PRO A 275 7.90 30.89 -5.91
N ASP A 276 6.87 31.74 -5.88
CA ASP A 276 5.58 31.48 -6.56
C ASP A 276 5.71 31.21 -8.07
N ASP A 277 6.76 31.74 -8.69
CA ASP A 277 7.08 31.60 -10.12
C ASP A 277 8.19 30.57 -10.40
N ALA A 278 8.65 29.82 -9.40
CA ALA A 278 9.68 28.80 -9.59
C ALA A 278 9.19 27.69 -10.53
N PRO A 279 9.97 27.31 -11.56
CA PRO A 279 9.59 26.23 -12.43
C PRO A 279 9.52 24.92 -11.65
N LEU A 280 8.44 24.14 -11.88
CA LEU A 280 8.31 22.83 -11.25
C LEU A 280 9.50 21.93 -11.62
N ARG A 281 10.10 21.34 -10.62
CA ARG A 281 11.17 20.35 -10.82
C ARG A 281 10.54 19.03 -11.24
N VAL A 282 10.80 18.60 -12.46
CA VAL A 282 10.25 17.36 -13.00
C VAL A 282 11.35 16.35 -13.29
N ILE A 283 11.07 15.07 -13.17
CA ILE A 283 11.97 14.02 -13.65
C ILE A 283 11.87 13.98 -15.16
N PRO A 284 12.96 14.27 -15.92
CA PRO A 284 12.90 14.37 -17.36
C PRO A 284 12.59 13.02 -18.04
N GLY A 285 11.97 13.06 -19.23
CA GLY A 285 11.62 11.89 -20.03
C GLY A 285 10.40 11.12 -19.51
N SER A 286 10.11 9.99 -20.12
CA SER A 286 8.95 9.14 -19.79
C SER A 286 9.39 7.85 -19.08
N PRO A 287 8.55 7.28 -18.21
CA PRO A 287 8.78 5.95 -17.66
C PRO A 287 8.91 4.90 -18.75
N PRO A 288 9.72 3.83 -18.55
CA PRO A 288 9.88 2.77 -19.52
C PRO A 288 8.55 2.04 -19.77
N SER A 289 8.30 1.70 -21.03
CA SER A 289 7.17 0.86 -21.37
C SER A 289 7.28 -0.52 -20.72
N PRO A 290 6.22 -1.06 -20.10
CA PRO A 290 6.23 -2.43 -19.57
C PRO A 290 6.46 -3.50 -20.65
N ALA A 291 6.21 -3.18 -21.94
CA ALA A 291 6.39 -4.08 -23.06
C ALA A 291 7.85 -4.14 -23.58
N GLU A 292 8.69 -3.17 -23.19
CA GLU A 292 10.08 -3.15 -23.63
C GLU A 292 10.97 -4.12 -22.81
N PRO A 293 11.85 -4.89 -23.46
CA PRO A 293 12.84 -5.71 -22.77
C PRO A 293 13.71 -4.84 -21.87
N ARG A 294 13.84 -5.21 -20.60
CA ARG A 294 14.59 -4.42 -19.61
C ARG A 294 15.96 -5.03 -19.39
N THR A 295 16.98 -4.40 -19.97
CA THR A 295 18.37 -4.64 -19.62
C THR A 295 18.84 -3.52 -18.68
N GLY A 296 19.64 -3.84 -17.67
CA GLY A 296 20.22 -2.85 -16.78
C GLY A 296 19.24 -2.22 -15.78
N CYS A 297 19.63 -1.05 -15.29
CA CYS A 297 18.82 -0.24 -14.38
C CYS A 297 17.67 0.43 -15.15
N PRO A 298 16.40 0.21 -14.77
CA PRO A 298 15.26 0.79 -15.49
C PRO A 298 15.24 2.32 -15.47
N PHE A 299 15.88 2.93 -14.47
CA PHE A 299 15.97 4.40 -14.35
C PHE A 299 17.17 4.99 -15.09
N ALA A 300 18.13 4.19 -15.58
CA ALA A 300 19.36 4.70 -16.21
C ALA A 300 19.13 5.75 -17.32
N PRO A 301 18.12 5.63 -18.22
CA PRO A 301 17.87 6.62 -19.28
C PRO A 301 17.45 8.00 -18.76
N ARG A 302 16.90 8.08 -17.54
CA ARG A 302 16.42 9.32 -16.90
C ARG A 302 17.29 9.75 -15.72
N CYS A 303 18.34 8.99 -15.42
CA CYS A 303 19.14 9.17 -14.22
C CYS A 303 20.22 10.24 -14.43
N PRO A 304 20.20 11.37 -13.69
CA PRO A 304 21.23 12.40 -13.82
C PRO A 304 22.62 11.91 -13.39
N ARG A 305 22.69 10.97 -12.43
CA ARG A 305 23.97 10.37 -12.02
C ARG A 305 24.56 9.47 -13.10
N ALA A 306 23.73 8.68 -13.79
CA ALA A 306 24.18 7.86 -14.90
C ALA A 306 24.66 8.72 -16.09
N ALA A 307 24.01 9.86 -16.33
CA ALA A 307 24.43 10.80 -17.36
C ALA A 307 25.81 11.43 -17.06
N ALA A 308 26.08 11.75 -15.79
CA ALA A 308 27.34 12.34 -15.33
C ALA A 308 28.44 11.31 -14.99
N ALA A 309 28.12 10.00 -15.06
CA ALA A 309 29.02 8.92 -14.66
C ALA A 309 30.15 8.68 -15.69
N THR A 310 31.21 8.01 -15.24
CA THR A 310 32.27 7.50 -16.12
C THR A 310 31.75 6.50 -17.13
N ALA A 311 32.46 6.27 -18.25
CA ALA A 311 32.02 5.33 -19.27
C ALA A 311 31.79 3.89 -18.74
N PRO A 312 32.65 3.32 -17.86
CA PRO A 312 32.40 2.00 -17.26
C PRO A 312 31.15 1.96 -16.37
N GLU A 313 30.94 2.98 -15.53
CA GLU A 313 29.78 3.08 -14.65
C GLU A 313 28.48 3.20 -15.44
N ARG A 314 28.49 3.99 -16.50
CA ARG A 314 27.36 4.15 -17.42
C ARG A 314 27.02 2.83 -18.13
N ALA A 315 28.04 2.13 -18.63
CA ALA A 315 27.89 0.82 -19.24
C ALA A 315 27.27 -0.19 -18.25
N ARG A 316 27.70 -0.16 -17.00
CA ARG A 316 27.13 -0.99 -15.93
C ARG A 316 25.66 -0.66 -15.66
N CYS A 317 25.32 0.64 -15.55
CA CYS A 317 23.92 1.05 -15.39
C CYS A 317 23.04 0.62 -16.57
N ALA A 318 23.57 0.61 -17.79
CA ALA A 318 22.82 0.21 -18.99
C ALA A 318 22.71 -1.31 -19.15
N GLY A 319 23.71 -2.08 -18.72
CA GLY A 319 23.80 -3.52 -18.97
C GLY A 319 23.44 -4.42 -17.80
N GLU A 320 23.60 -3.95 -16.57
CA GLU A 320 23.38 -4.76 -15.37
C GLU A 320 22.20 -4.25 -14.56
N SER A 321 21.26 -5.15 -14.21
CA SER A 321 20.17 -4.82 -13.28
C SER A 321 20.71 -4.70 -11.86
N PRO A 322 20.53 -3.54 -11.18
CA PRO A 322 20.98 -3.38 -9.81
C PRO A 322 20.16 -4.26 -8.88
N ARG A 323 20.84 -5.00 -8.01
CA ARG A 323 20.19 -5.77 -6.94
C ARG A 323 20.02 -4.88 -5.72
N PRO A 324 18.92 -5.04 -4.94
CA PRO A 324 18.78 -4.38 -3.66
C PRO A 324 19.98 -4.72 -2.76
N ARG A 325 20.58 -3.70 -2.16
CA ARG A 325 21.69 -3.82 -1.20
C ARG A 325 21.30 -3.14 0.09
N ASP A 326 21.65 -3.76 1.21
CA ASP A 326 21.48 -3.16 2.52
C ASP A 326 22.48 -2.01 2.69
N VAL A 327 21.98 -0.90 3.23
CA VAL A 327 22.82 0.21 3.69
C VAL A 327 23.01 0.02 5.20
N PRO A 328 24.21 -0.31 5.67
CA PRO A 328 24.46 -0.65 7.06
C PRO A 328 23.99 0.45 8.04
N GLY A 329 23.23 0.02 9.05
CA GLY A 329 22.78 0.91 10.14
C GLY A 329 21.55 1.74 9.87
N GLU A 330 20.94 1.66 8.65
CA GLU A 330 19.78 2.48 8.28
C GLU A 330 18.49 1.69 8.06
N GLY A 331 18.51 0.35 8.11
CA GLY A 331 17.34 -0.49 7.77
C GLY A 331 16.83 -0.23 6.35
N ARG A 332 17.73 0.12 5.43
CA ARG A 332 17.44 0.59 4.07
C ARG A 332 17.97 -0.38 3.04
N LEU A 333 17.15 -0.65 2.01
CA LEU A 333 17.55 -1.39 0.81
C LEU A 333 17.53 -0.47 -0.40
N VAL A 334 18.61 -0.46 -1.20
CA VAL A 334 18.73 0.39 -2.40
C VAL A 334 19.19 -0.44 -3.59
N ALA A 335 18.40 -0.39 -4.68
CA ALA A 335 18.74 -1.05 -5.95
C ALA A 335 19.37 -0.04 -6.92
N CYS A 336 20.61 0.38 -6.65
CA CYS A 336 21.34 1.34 -7.45
C CYS A 336 22.82 0.97 -7.55
N HIS A 337 23.44 1.17 -8.72
CA HIS A 337 24.89 1.03 -8.91
C HIS A 337 25.66 2.27 -8.39
N LEU A 338 25.00 3.43 -8.41
CA LEU A 338 25.54 4.74 -8.07
C LEU A 338 24.64 5.43 -7.04
N PRO A 339 24.49 4.89 -5.81
CA PRO A 339 23.60 5.48 -4.81
C PRO A 339 24.09 6.89 -4.44
N LEU A 340 23.17 7.72 -3.97
CA LEU A 340 23.50 9.01 -3.38
C LEU A 340 24.18 8.76 -2.04
N ALA A 341 25.16 9.60 -1.71
CA ALA A 341 25.73 9.60 -0.36
C ALA A 341 24.66 10.06 0.64
N ALA A 342 24.66 9.47 1.82
CA ALA A 342 23.78 9.92 2.90
C ALA A 342 24.08 11.39 3.19
N ALA A 343 23.09 12.27 3.04
CA ALA A 343 23.17 13.63 3.55
C ALA A 343 22.96 13.57 5.08
N PRO A 344 23.55 14.49 5.86
CA PRO A 344 23.25 14.57 7.28
C PRO A 344 21.73 14.73 7.46
N ALA A 345 21.14 13.91 8.33
CA ALA A 345 19.70 13.84 8.52
C ALA A 345 19.15 15.24 8.91
N ILE A 346 18.27 15.79 8.10
CA ILE A 346 17.41 16.90 8.49
C ILE A 346 16.25 16.24 9.24
N PRO A 347 16.01 16.54 10.54
CA PRO A 347 14.91 15.95 11.26
C PRO A 347 13.59 16.32 10.57
N HIS A 348 12.90 15.32 10.05
CA HIS A 348 11.52 15.47 9.60
C HIS A 348 10.64 15.49 10.85
N PRO A 349 9.65 16.40 10.99
CA PRO A 349 8.66 16.27 12.03
C PRO A 349 7.91 14.95 11.78
N GLY A 350 8.19 13.93 12.58
CA GLY A 350 7.49 12.65 12.55
C GLY A 350 5.97 12.83 12.62
N PRO A 351 5.17 11.80 12.32
CA PRO A 351 3.73 11.86 12.48
C PRO A 351 3.43 12.39 13.90
N PRO A 352 2.45 13.31 14.06
CA PRO A 352 2.18 13.93 15.34
C PRO A 352 1.95 12.84 16.38
N GLY A 353 2.93 12.67 17.26
CA GLY A 353 2.85 11.72 18.37
C GLY A 353 1.63 12.09 19.21
N VAL A 354 0.72 11.16 19.37
CA VAL A 354 -0.33 11.27 20.38
C VAL A 354 0.41 11.42 21.71
N ALA A 355 0.34 12.62 22.29
CA ALA A 355 0.87 12.87 23.62
C ALA A 355 0.27 11.81 24.57
N PRO A 356 1.05 11.24 25.49
CA PRO A 356 0.51 10.30 26.46
C PRO A 356 -0.57 11.03 27.26
N VAL A 357 -1.76 10.45 27.30
CA VAL A 357 -2.87 10.90 28.16
C VAL A 357 -2.34 10.86 29.59
N PRO A 358 -2.32 11.99 30.35
CA PRO A 358 -1.93 11.93 31.74
C PRO A 358 -2.89 11.02 32.49
N ALA A 359 -2.33 10.08 33.24
CA ALA A 359 -3.10 9.25 34.15
C ALA A 359 -3.75 10.18 35.18
N GLU A 360 -5.06 10.37 35.10
CA GLU A 360 -5.82 11.01 36.14
C GLU A 360 -5.74 10.15 37.41
N GLU A 361 -5.20 10.75 38.44
CA GLU A 361 -5.08 10.19 39.77
C GLU A 361 -6.47 9.77 40.27
N ALA A 362 -6.62 8.46 40.54
CA ALA A 362 -7.74 7.94 41.28
C ALA A 362 -7.67 8.48 42.72
N ARG A 363 -8.64 9.32 43.06
CA ARG A 363 -9.04 9.57 44.45
C ARG A 363 -10.48 9.18 44.64
#